data_e11b89fb6fd04a4bdb51deacb5b31fe8
#
_entry.id   e11b89fb6fd04a4bdb51deacb5b31fe8
#
_cell.length_a   1.000
_cell.length_b   1.000
_cell.length_c   1.000
_cell.angle_alpha   90.00
_cell.angle_beta   90.00
_cell.angle_gamma   90.00
#
_symmetry.space_group_name_H-M   'P 1'
#
loop_
_entity.id
_entity.type
_entity.pdbx_description
1 polymer ?
#
loop_
_entity_poly.entity_id
_entity_poly.type
_entity_poly.pdbx_seq_one_letter_code
_entity_poly.pdbx_strand_id
1 'polypeptide(L)'
;MIEFFNPPDAPAPGAFSRATRAAGLVFVSGTGAGNDTGGAAPGGTAAEQTSRALENVAAILRAAGSSLERVVQMTLLITDPADYREINAEYVKHFPGGLPARHTARFGVPTAAKVAFACIALAGDR
;
A
#
# COMPACT_ATOMS: atom_id res chain seq x y z
N MET A 1 8.83 20.09 8.43
CA MET A 1 8.60 20.23 6.97
C MET A 1 8.10 18.94 6.41
N ILE A 2 7.11 18.98 5.52
CA ILE A 2 6.58 17.78 4.88
C ILE A 2 7.25 17.62 3.52
N GLU A 3 7.75 16.41 3.24
CA GLU A 3 8.25 16.05 1.93
C GLU A 3 7.20 15.21 1.20
N PHE A 4 7.05 15.43 -0.10
CA PHE A 4 6.04 14.78 -0.94
C PHE A 4 6.74 13.85 -1.94
N PHE A 5 6.20 12.63 -2.09
CA PHE A 5 6.78 11.63 -2.98
C PHE A 5 5.75 11.13 -3.98
N ASN A 6 6.06 11.32 -5.26
CA ASN A 6 5.24 10.86 -6.38
C ASN A 6 6.19 10.29 -7.43
N PRO A 7 6.65 9.03 -7.24
CA PRO A 7 7.62 8.42 -8.17
C PRO A 7 7.12 8.43 -9.61
N PRO A 8 8.00 8.53 -10.61
CA PRO A 8 7.59 8.62 -12.02
C PRO A 8 6.76 7.43 -12.51
N ASP A 9 7.03 6.23 -11.99
CA ASP A 9 6.29 5.02 -12.33
C ASP A 9 5.03 4.82 -11.48
N ALA A 10 4.77 5.74 -10.54
CA ALA A 10 3.57 5.78 -9.73
C ALA A 10 3.11 7.24 -9.59
N PRO A 11 2.66 7.86 -10.69
CA PRO A 11 2.35 9.30 -10.69
C PRO A 11 1.22 9.64 -9.72
N ALA A 12 1.19 10.91 -9.29
CA ALA A 12 0.16 11.40 -8.38
C ALA A 12 -1.22 11.29 -9.03
N PRO A 13 -2.22 10.76 -8.29
CA PRO A 13 -3.57 10.61 -8.84
C PRO A 13 -4.39 11.91 -8.91
N GLY A 14 -3.83 13.05 -8.55
CA GLY A 14 -4.47 14.35 -8.66
C GLY A 14 -5.10 14.86 -7.36
N ALA A 15 -5.55 13.98 -6.48
CA ALA A 15 -6.20 14.37 -5.22
C ALA A 15 -5.30 14.20 -4.00
N PHE A 16 -4.19 13.46 -4.13
CA PHE A 16 -3.27 13.18 -3.01
C PHE A 16 -1.90 12.79 -3.56
N SER A 17 -0.88 12.86 -2.71
CA SER A 17 0.45 12.34 -3.02
C SER A 17 0.51 10.84 -2.73
N ARG A 18 1.38 10.12 -3.40
CA ARG A 18 1.58 8.68 -3.13
C ARG A 18 2.12 8.45 -1.74
N ALA A 19 3.01 9.33 -1.28
CA ALA A 19 3.51 9.27 0.08
C ALA A 19 3.95 10.65 0.55
N THR A 20 4.01 10.81 1.86
CA THR A 20 4.61 11.97 2.51
C THR A 20 5.58 11.51 3.57
N ARG A 21 6.57 12.35 3.89
CA ARG A 21 7.55 12.07 4.95
C ARG A 21 7.62 13.30 5.86
N ALA A 22 7.46 13.06 7.16
CA ALA A 22 7.54 14.10 8.18
C ALA A 22 7.77 13.47 9.54
N ALA A 23 8.49 14.16 10.41
CA ALA A 23 8.66 13.76 11.81
C ALA A 23 9.21 12.34 12.00
N GLY A 24 10.08 11.89 11.09
CA GLY A 24 10.66 10.55 11.18
C GLY A 24 9.75 9.43 10.71
N LEU A 25 8.64 9.76 10.07
CA LEU A 25 7.65 8.80 9.58
C LEU A 25 7.40 8.99 8.09
N VAL A 26 7.02 7.90 7.44
CA VAL A 26 6.56 7.91 6.05
C VAL A 26 5.10 7.44 6.06
N PHE A 27 4.24 8.19 5.37
CA PHE A 27 2.82 7.89 5.25
C PHE A 27 2.55 7.55 3.80
N VAL A 28 2.01 6.37 3.54
CA VAL A 28 1.72 5.89 2.18
C VAL A 28 0.22 5.85 1.98
N SER A 29 -0.24 6.51 0.92
CA SER A 29 -1.65 6.53 0.52
C SER A 29 -2.11 5.14 0.07
N GLY A 30 -3.41 4.93 0.02
CA GLY A 30 -4.00 3.69 -0.47
C GLY A 30 -3.43 3.31 -1.83
N THR A 31 -2.86 2.11 -1.92
CA THR A 31 -2.11 1.64 -3.07
C THR A 31 -2.59 0.24 -3.44
N GLY A 32 -3.07 0.09 -4.66
CA GLY A 32 -3.54 -1.19 -5.18
C GLY A 32 -2.51 -1.88 -6.08
N ALA A 33 -2.95 -2.93 -6.75
CA ALA A 33 -2.11 -3.73 -7.64
C ALA A 33 -1.85 -3.06 -8.98
N GLY A 34 -2.72 -2.13 -9.40
CA GLY A 34 -2.56 -1.41 -10.66
C GLY A 34 -1.75 -0.14 -10.50
N ASN A 35 -1.56 0.59 -11.61
CA ASN A 35 -0.86 1.87 -11.58
C ASN A 35 -1.73 3.03 -11.11
N ASP A 36 -2.96 2.77 -10.79
CA ASP A 36 -3.89 3.68 -10.09
C ASP A 36 -4.03 5.08 -10.68
N THR A 37 -3.93 5.17 -11.98
CA THR A 37 -4.14 6.44 -12.69
C THR A 37 -5.55 6.54 -13.27
N GLY A 38 -6.49 5.78 -12.70
CA GLY A 38 -7.85 5.68 -13.22
C GLY A 38 -7.97 4.75 -14.41
N GLY A 39 -6.98 3.91 -14.64
CA GLY A 39 -6.97 2.96 -15.75
C GLY A 39 -7.81 1.73 -15.50
N ALA A 40 -7.59 0.70 -16.31
CA ALA A 40 -8.33 -0.55 -16.23
C ALA A 40 -8.13 -1.23 -14.87
N ALA A 41 -9.15 -1.98 -14.45
CA ALA A 41 -9.08 -2.76 -13.23
C ALA A 41 -7.89 -3.71 -13.26
N PRO A 42 -7.18 -3.87 -12.13
CA PRO A 42 -6.13 -4.87 -12.05
C PRO A 42 -6.73 -6.27 -12.20
N GLY A 43 -6.11 -7.09 -13.04
CA GLY A 43 -6.52 -8.48 -13.18
C GLY A 43 -5.94 -9.35 -12.08
N GLY A 44 -6.30 -10.63 -12.11
CA GLY A 44 -5.73 -11.64 -11.22
C GLY A 44 -6.57 -11.94 -9.99
N THR A 45 -6.10 -12.91 -9.23
CA THR A 45 -6.73 -13.35 -7.99
C THR A 45 -6.48 -12.34 -6.87
N ALA A 46 -7.20 -12.50 -5.76
CA ALA A 46 -6.97 -11.68 -4.57
C ALA A 46 -5.54 -11.83 -4.06
N ALA A 47 -4.97 -13.04 -4.09
CA ALA A 47 -3.58 -13.27 -3.70
C ALA A 47 -2.60 -12.54 -4.63
N GLU A 48 -2.82 -12.64 -5.93
CA GLU A 48 -1.97 -11.96 -6.91
C GLU A 48 -2.05 -10.44 -6.77
N GLN A 49 -3.25 -9.89 -6.56
CA GLN A 49 -3.41 -8.47 -6.34
C GLN A 49 -2.76 -8.02 -5.02
N THR A 50 -2.87 -8.83 -3.97
CA THR A 50 -2.21 -8.56 -2.69
C THR A 50 -0.70 -8.46 -2.86
N SER A 51 -0.10 -9.43 -3.55
CA SER A 51 1.35 -9.43 -3.78
C SER A 51 1.79 -8.19 -4.56
N ARG A 52 1.10 -7.87 -5.66
CA ARG A 52 1.45 -6.70 -6.46
C ARG A 52 1.24 -5.38 -5.72
N ALA A 53 0.15 -5.28 -4.94
CA ALA A 53 -0.12 -4.09 -4.15
C ALA A 53 0.97 -3.86 -3.11
N LEU A 54 1.41 -4.91 -2.42
CA LEU A 54 2.49 -4.80 -1.44
C LEU A 54 3.83 -4.48 -2.10
N GLU A 55 4.11 -5.02 -3.29
CA GLU A 55 5.29 -4.64 -4.06
C GLU A 55 5.27 -3.16 -4.44
N ASN A 56 4.11 -2.64 -4.82
CA ASN A 56 3.95 -1.22 -5.13
C ASN A 56 4.16 -0.35 -3.89
N VAL A 57 3.62 -0.76 -2.74
CA VAL A 57 3.86 -0.09 -1.46
C VAL A 57 5.36 -0.10 -1.13
N ALA A 58 6.02 -1.24 -1.32
CA ALA A 58 7.46 -1.36 -1.06
C ALA A 58 8.27 -0.38 -1.93
N ALA A 59 7.90 -0.26 -3.21
CA ALA A 59 8.58 0.66 -4.12
C ALA A 59 8.41 2.13 -3.69
N ILE A 60 7.20 2.50 -3.29
CA ILE A 60 6.91 3.86 -2.80
C ILE A 60 7.69 4.13 -1.51
N LEU A 61 7.72 3.17 -0.59
CA LEU A 61 8.48 3.29 0.66
C LEU A 61 9.97 3.50 0.37
N ARG A 62 10.55 2.72 -0.55
CA ARG A 62 11.96 2.88 -0.92
C ARG A 62 12.24 4.27 -1.48
N ALA A 63 11.34 4.79 -2.32
CA ALA A 63 11.48 6.14 -2.86
C ALA A 63 11.49 7.20 -1.75
N ALA A 64 10.76 6.97 -0.68
CA ALA A 64 10.68 7.88 0.47
C ALA A 64 11.72 7.58 1.56
N GLY A 65 12.61 6.63 1.35
CA GLY A 65 13.69 6.31 2.31
C GLY A 65 13.26 5.36 3.41
N SER A 66 12.33 4.47 3.14
CA SER A 66 11.85 3.46 4.09
C SER A 66 11.79 2.08 3.44
N SER A 67 11.10 1.14 4.05
CA SER A 67 10.94 -0.23 3.53
C SER A 67 9.73 -0.91 4.21
N LEU A 68 9.29 -2.04 3.63
CA LEU A 68 8.17 -2.80 4.23
C LEU A 68 8.48 -3.26 5.65
N GLU A 69 9.72 -3.64 5.94
CA GLU A 69 10.09 -4.11 7.28
C GLU A 69 10.07 -3.00 8.33
N ARG A 70 9.95 -1.74 7.91
CA ARG A 70 9.84 -0.58 8.80
C ARG A 70 8.41 -0.13 9.01
N VAL A 71 7.43 -0.81 8.41
CA VAL A 71 6.02 -0.47 8.57
C VAL A 71 5.59 -0.75 10.01
N VAL A 72 5.02 0.26 10.65
CA VAL A 72 4.52 0.15 12.02
C VAL A 72 3.01 -0.08 12.05
N GLN A 73 2.29 0.41 11.06
CA GLN A 73 0.86 0.22 10.94
C GLN A 73 0.46 0.08 9.48
N MET A 74 -0.41 -0.88 9.21
CA MET A 74 -0.97 -1.14 7.88
C MET A 74 -2.48 -0.98 7.93
N THR A 75 -3.05 -0.38 6.90
CA THR A 75 -4.50 -0.40 6.66
C THR A 75 -4.75 -1.29 5.45
N LEU A 76 -5.56 -2.30 5.64
CA LEU A 76 -6.03 -3.17 4.56
C LEU A 76 -7.42 -2.72 4.14
N LEU A 77 -7.57 -2.39 2.86
CA LEU A 77 -8.87 -2.05 2.27
C LEU A 77 -9.28 -3.19 1.35
N ILE A 78 -10.48 -3.73 1.55
CA ILE A 78 -10.99 -4.84 0.75
C ILE A 78 -12.34 -4.47 0.13
N THR A 79 -12.62 -5.08 -1.02
CA THR A 79 -13.92 -4.91 -1.70
C THR A 79 -14.89 -6.00 -1.29
N ASP A 80 -14.45 -7.25 -1.29
CA ASP A 80 -15.28 -8.40 -0.97
C ASP A 80 -14.72 -9.13 0.27
N PRO A 81 -15.47 -9.18 1.37
CA PRO A 81 -15.03 -9.91 2.56
C PRO A 81 -14.70 -11.38 2.32
N ALA A 82 -15.23 -11.99 1.27
CA ALA A 82 -14.92 -13.38 0.93
C ALA A 82 -13.46 -13.59 0.55
N ASP A 83 -12.76 -12.52 0.14
CA ASP A 83 -11.34 -12.58 -0.22
C ASP A 83 -10.39 -12.47 0.98
N TYR A 84 -10.91 -12.25 2.18
CA TYR A 84 -10.10 -11.93 3.36
C TYR A 84 -9.05 -12.99 3.68
N ARG A 85 -9.43 -14.27 3.64
CA ARG A 85 -8.52 -15.37 3.94
C ARG A 85 -7.37 -15.48 2.94
N GLU A 86 -7.70 -15.36 1.67
CA GLU A 86 -6.71 -15.43 0.59
C GLU A 86 -5.73 -14.27 0.68
N ILE A 87 -6.24 -13.07 0.96
CA ILE A 87 -5.41 -11.88 1.15
C ILE A 87 -4.46 -12.07 2.32
N ASN A 88 -4.96 -12.56 3.46
CA ASN A 88 -4.13 -12.77 4.64
C ASN A 88 -3.03 -13.80 4.38
N ALA A 89 -3.33 -14.87 3.68
CA ALA A 89 -2.34 -15.92 3.40
C ALA A 89 -1.17 -15.37 2.57
N GLU A 90 -1.45 -14.48 1.62
CA GLU A 90 -0.41 -13.85 0.80
C GLU A 90 0.30 -12.74 1.58
N TYR A 91 -0.46 -11.94 2.33
CA TYR A 91 0.04 -10.79 3.09
C TYR A 91 1.18 -11.20 4.04
N VAL A 92 0.99 -12.27 4.81
CA VAL A 92 1.98 -12.66 5.83
C VAL A 92 3.33 -13.05 5.23
N LYS A 93 3.36 -13.46 3.97
CA LYS A 93 4.61 -13.82 3.28
C LYS A 93 5.54 -12.62 3.08
N HIS A 94 4.98 -11.41 3.10
CA HIS A 94 5.74 -10.19 2.86
C HIS A 94 6.37 -9.60 4.13
N PHE A 95 6.09 -10.18 5.29
CA PHE A 95 6.58 -9.68 6.58
C PHE A 95 7.27 -10.79 7.40
N PRO A 96 8.35 -11.38 6.86
CA PRO A 96 9.01 -12.49 7.56
C PRO A 96 9.68 -12.09 8.88
N GLY A 97 9.99 -10.80 9.07
CA GLY A 97 10.62 -10.30 10.30
C GLY A 97 9.63 -9.91 11.39
N GLY A 98 8.34 -9.90 11.10
CA GLY A 98 7.31 -9.52 12.07
C GLY A 98 6.18 -8.77 11.39
N LEU A 99 4.97 -8.96 11.89
CA LEU A 99 3.77 -8.36 11.30
C LEU A 99 3.48 -7.00 11.93
N PRO A 100 3.22 -5.96 11.13
CA PRO A 100 2.82 -4.67 11.67
C PRO A 100 1.43 -4.73 12.29
N ALA A 101 1.11 -3.76 13.14
CA ALA A 101 -0.27 -3.55 13.56
C ALA A 101 -1.12 -3.26 12.33
N ARG A 102 -2.35 -3.76 12.32
CA ARG A 102 -3.22 -3.61 11.14
C ARG A 102 -4.67 -3.48 11.53
N HIS A 103 -5.42 -2.70 10.73
CA HIS A 103 -6.87 -2.76 10.73
C HIS A 103 -7.35 -2.93 9.29
N THR A 104 -8.58 -3.42 9.16
CA THR A 104 -9.19 -3.74 7.87
C THR A 104 -10.49 -2.98 7.73
N ALA A 105 -10.72 -2.38 6.56
CA ALA A 105 -11.97 -1.69 6.25
C ALA A 105 -12.38 -2.03 4.82
N ARG A 106 -13.65 -1.82 4.49
CA ARG A 106 -14.15 -1.95 3.12
C ARG A 106 -13.94 -0.63 2.39
N PHE A 107 -13.72 -0.72 1.07
CA PHE A 107 -13.69 0.47 0.24
C PHE A 107 -15.01 1.24 0.35
N GLY A 108 -14.92 2.54 0.57
CA GLY A 108 -16.08 3.41 0.62
C GLY A 108 -16.41 4.06 -0.72
N VAL A 109 -15.60 3.83 -1.74
CA VAL A 109 -15.80 4.36 -3.09
C VAL A 109 -15.81 3.21 -4.08
N PRO A 110 -16.49 3.35 -5.24
CA PRO A 110 -16.49 2.30 -6.27
C PRO A 110 -15.07 2.01 -6.76
N THR A 111 -14.74 0.72 -6.83
CA THR A 111 -13.46 0.27 -7.37
C THR A 111 -13.61 -1.15 -7.88
N ALA A 112 -12.84 -1.49 -8.91
CA ALA A 112 -12.72 -2.85 -9.39
C ALA A 112 -11.55 -3.60 -8.75
N ALA A 113 -10.74 -2.92 -7.95
CA ALA A 113 -9.64 -3.57 -7.21
C ALA A 113 -10.20 -4.44 -6.10
N LYS A 114 -9.57 -5.57 -5.85
CA LYS A 114 -9.95 -6.46 -4.75
C LYS A 114 -9.35 -6.01 -3.42
N VAL A 115 -8.21 -5.32 -3.46
CA VAL A 115 -7.45 -4.97 -2.27
C VAL A 115 -6.61 -3.72 -2.54
N ALA A 116 -6.40 -2.94 -1.48
CA ALA A 116 -5.39 -1.88 -1.45
C ALA A 116 -4.81 -1.77 -0.05
N PHE A 117 -3.65 -1.16 0.06
CA PHE A 117 -2.95 -0.98 1.33
C PHE A 117 -2.50 0.47 1.48
N ALA A 118 -2.65 0.98 2.68
CA ALA A 118 -2.05 2.23 3.12
C ALA A 118 -1.24 1.95 4.38
N CYS A 119 -0.19 2.71 4.64
CA CYS A 119 0.63 2.41 5.80
C CYS A 119 1.36 3.61 6.37
N ILE A 120 1.85 3.42 7.59
CA ILE A 120 2.77 4.32 8.26
C ILE A 120 4.03 3.51 8.57
N ALA A 121 5.18 4.05 8.20
CA ALA A 121 6.47 3.39 8.38
C ALA A 121 7.48 4.33 9.03
N LEU A 122 8.50 3.76 9.66
CA LEU A 122 9.61 4.55 10.16
C LEU A 122 10.46 5.01 8.98
N ALA A 123 10.81 6.28 8.94
CA ALA A 123 11.74 6.79 7.95
C ALA A 123 13.14 6.31 8.29
N GLY A 124 13.88 5.92 7.27
CA GLY A 124 15.30 5.62 7.43
C GLY A 124 16.14 6.90 7.40
N ASP A 125 17.42 6.76 7.67
CA ASP A 125 18.36 7.86 7.53
C ASP A 125 18.55 8.20 6.05
N ARG A 126 18.85 9.42 5.78
CA ARG A 126 19.12 9.92 4.44
C ARG A 126 20.57 10.28 4.25
#